data_7d330842884aef53c29480c6045802a1
#
_entry.id   7d330842884aef53c29480c6045802a1
#
_cell.length_a   1.000
_cell.length_b   1.000
_cell.length_c   1.000
_cell.angle_alpha   90.00
_cell.angle_beta   90.00
_cell.angle_gamma   90.00
#
_symmetry.space_group_name_H-M   'P 1'
#
loop_
_entity.id
_entity.type
_entity.pdbx_description
1 polymer ?
#
loop_
_entity_poly.entity_id
_entity_poly.type
_entity_poly.pdbx_seq_one_letter_code
_entity_poly.pdbx_strand_id
1 'polypeptide(L)'
;GNTTDMTFIGGAQYSYEWDKCLFMPATFTGGAEYSYDDLQDEMLGYHRTIAQTVHIGSAFAQNEWKNDRWSFLIGGRLDKHNMMDHVIFSPRANVRFNPTKDINLRMSYSSGFRAPQAFDEDLHITAVGGDVAIIQISPDLKEENSQSVSASVDFYHRFGPVQVNFLVEGFYTDLRNVFILEEIGRDEDNNLLMERRNGKGARVMGINLEGKMVYSWMQIQAGATLQRSRYKEAEQWSENPNITPQKKMFRSPDVYGYFTSTFTPVKRFSASLTGTYTGSMLVQHLAGYIPEDREEKTRDFFDLNLKLSYDFPIFKSATLQVNAGIQNIFDSYQDDFDKGAHRDAGYIYGPGIPRSYFVGCKISY
;
A
#
# COMPACT_ATOMS: atom_id res chain seq x y z
N GLY A 1 -3.65 26.08 -11.35
CA GLY A 1 -3.66 25.93 -9.90
C GLY A 1 -2.35 26.40 -9.30
N ASN A 2 -2.38 26.77 -8.05
CA ASN A 2 -1.21 27.12 -7.25
C ASN A 2 -1.32 26.38 -5.93
N THR A 3 -0.38 25.46 -5.67
CA THR A 3 -0.37 24.65 -4.46
C THR A 3 0.89 24.94 -3.66
N THR A 4 0.73 25.21 -2.38
CA THR A 4 1.83 25.35 -1.41
C THR A 4 1.58 24.39 -0.27
N ASP A 5 2.57 23.59 0.05
CA ASP A 5 2.54 22.64 1.14
C ASP A 5 3.82 22.77 1.99
N MET A 6 3.64 22.86 3.31
CA MET A 6 4.73 22.94 4.26
C MET A 6 4.52 21.94 5.38
N THR A 7 5.36 20.90 5.41
CA THR A 7 5.33 19.85 6.43
C THR A 7 6.53 19.97 7.37
N PHE A 8 6.28 19.90 8.68
CA PHE A 8 7.31 19.78 9.71
C PHE A 8 7.00 18.60 10.63
N ILE A 9 7.98 17.72 10.86
CA ILE A 9 7.87 16.63 11.82
C ILE A 9 9.08 16.64 12.72
N GLY A 10 8.84 16.63 14.04
CA GLY A 10 9.88 16.57 15.05
C GLY A 10 9.49 15.66 16.20
N GLY A 11 10.44 14.89 16.71
CA GLY A 11 10.16 13.98 17.81
C GLY A 11 11.40 13.57 18.58
N ALA A 12 11.17 13.00 19.77
CA ALA A 12 12.20 12.43 20.61
C ALA A 12 11.74 11.07 21.13
N GLN A 13 12.68 10.13 21.15
CA GLN A 13 12.47 8.78 21.64
C GLN A 13 13.55 8.43 22.66
N TYR A 14 13.16 7.74 23.69
CA TYR A 14 14.05 7.16 24.70
C TYR A 14 13.83 5.64 24.76
N SER A 15 14.93 4.89 24.82
CA SER A 15 14.90 3.43 25.02
C SER A 15 15.75 3.08 26.23
N TYR A 16 15.23 2.16 27.05
CA TYR A 16 15.93 1.65 28.23
C TYR A 16 15.84 0.13 28.31
N GLU A 17 16.98 -0.51 28.53
CA GLU A 17 17.08 -1.95 28.69
C GLU A 17 17.11 -2.34 30.15
N TRP A 18 16.23 -3.28 30.53
CA TRP A 18 16.17 -3.86 31.86
C TRP A 18 16.77 -5.26 31.81
N ASP A 19 17.73 -5.53 32.68
CA ASP A 19 18.23 -6.92 32.87
C ASP A 19 17.08 -7.85 33.25
N LYS A 20 16.13 -7.34 34.04
CA LYS A 20 14.89 -8.03 34.39
C LYS A 20 13.78 -7.02 34.68
N CYS A 21 12.66 -7.15 33.97
CA CYS A 21 11.43 -6.44 34.26
C CYS A 21 10.30 -7.44 34.40
N LEU A 22 9.71 -7.53 35.60
CA LEU A 22 8.72 -8.55 36.00
C LEU A 22 9.27 -9.97 35.93
N PHE A 23 9.29 -10.64 34.79
CA PHE A 23 9.59 -12.04 34.60
C PHE A 23 10.74 -12.34 33.62
N MET A 24 11.16 -11.37 32.79
CA MET A 24 12.22 -11.55 31.79
C MET A 24 12.98 -10.24 31.55
N PRO A 25 14.16 -10.27 30.88
CA PRO A 25 14.77 -9.08 30.33
C PRO A 25 13.78 -8.33 29.43
N ALA A 26 13.83 -7.01 29.46
CA ALA A 26 12.89 -6.20 28.69
C ALA A 26 13.53 -4.91 28.15
N THR A 27 12.99 -4.41 27.07
CA THR A 27 13.32 -3.10 26.51
C THR A 27 12.07 -2.23 26.53
N PHE A 28 12.14 -1.15 27.29
CA PHE A 28 11.14 -0.09 27.25
C PHE A 28 11.51 0.89 26.15
N THR A 29 10.52 1.36 25.42
CA THR A 29 10.68 2.47 24.45
C THR A 29 9.49 3.40 24.59
N GLY A 30 9.76 4.67 24.80
CA GLY A 30 8.73 5.72 24.88
C GLY A 30 9.20 7.00 24.21
N GLY A 31 8.27 7.79 23.74
CA GLY A 31 8.58 9.03 23.05
C GLY A 31 7.37 9.90 22.80
N ALA A 32 7.66 11.06 22.24
CA ALA A 32 6.66 12.02 21.80
C ALA A 32 7.06 12.56 20.42
N GLU A 33 6.06 12.90 19.63
CA GLU A 33 6.20 13.41 18.27
C GLU A 33 5.21 14.53 18.04
N TYR A 34 5.61 15.52 17.29
CA TYR A 34 4.75 16.58 16.81
C TYR A 34 4.86 16.69 15.30
N SER A 35 3.72 16.71 14.63
CA SER A 35 3.59 16.93 13.20
C SER A 35 2.78 18.18 12.94
N TYR A 36 3.24 18.97 12.00
CA TYR A 36 2.59 20.17 11.48
C TYR A 36 2.55 20.06 9.96
N ASP A 37 1.41 20.38 9.37
CA ASP A 37 1.19 20.38 7.95
C ASP A 37 0.28 21.56 7.58
N ASP A 38 0.71 22.42 6.65
CA ASP A 38 -0.03 23.58 6.17
C ASP A 38 -0.15 23.51 4.66
N LEU A 39 -1.35 23.17 4.22
CA LEU A 39 -1.70 22.98 2.82
C LEU A 39 -2.58 24.14 2.34
N GLN A 40 -2.17 24.77 1.25
CA GLN A 40 -2.97 25.76 0.51
C GLN A 40 -2.99 25.37 -0.96
N ASP A 41 -4.17 25.07 -1.48
CA ASP A 41 -4.39 24.74 -2.88
C ASP A 41 -5.45 25.65 -3.49
N GLU A 42 -5.05 26.43 -4.48
CA GLU A 42 -5.93 27.35 -5.21
C GLU A 42 -6.08 26.90 -6.66
N MET A 43 -7.30 26.63 -7.06
CA MET A 43 -7.67 26.34 -8.44
C MET A 43 -8.58 27.45 -8.99
N LEU A 44 -7.96 28.53 -9.43
CA LEU A 44 -8.67 29.76 -9.86
C LEU A 44 -9.69 29.51 -10.96
N GLY A 45 -9.41 28.61 -11.91
CA GLY A 45 -10.32 28.26 -13.02
C GLY A 45 -11.60 27.53 -12.58
N TYR A 46 -11.66 27.06 -11.34
CA TYR A 46 -12.81 26.34 -10.78
C TYR A 46 -13.32 26.99 -9.49
N HIS A 47 -12.87 28.20 -9.18
CA HIS A 47 -13.25 28.95 -7.96
C HIS A 47 -13.12 28.15 -6.69
N ARG A 48 -12.11 27.24 -6.64
CA ARG A 48 -11.89 26.32 -5.54
C ARG A 48 -10.62 26.67 -4.79
N THR A 49 -10.74 26.74 -3.45
CA THR A 49 -9.61 26.87 -2.55
C THR A 49 -9.73 25.86 -1.41
N ILE A 50 -8.65 25.11 -1.17
CA ILE A 50 -8.47 24.30 0.02
C ILE A 50 -7.37 24.99 0.85
N ALA A 51 -7.68 25.34 2.08
CA ALA A 51 -6.70 25.82 3.05
C ALA A 51 -6.87 24.98 4.33
N GLN A 52 -5.85 24.21 4.68
CA GLN A 52 -5.92 23.30 5.82
C GLN A 52 -4.62 23.32 6.60
N THR A 53 -4.71 23.57 7.91
CA THR A 53 -3.58 23.46 8.81
C THR A 53 -3.83 22.30 9.79
N VAL A 54 -2.95 21.31 9.77
CA VAL A 54 -3.01 20.12 10.61
C VAL A 54 -1.93 20.16 11.68
N HIS A 55 -2.32 19.89 12.92
CA HIS A 55 -1.43 19.74 14.06
C HIS A 55 -1.70 18.38 14.72
N ILE A 56 -0.68 17.54 14.86
CA ILE A 56 -0.78 16.26 15.56
C ILE A 56 0.27 16.22 16.66
N GLY A 57 -0.18 16.19 17.90
CA GLY A 57 0.66 15.90 19.06
C GLY A 57 0.49 14.44 19.46
N SER A 58 1.59 13.69 19.56
CA SER A 58 1.56 12.26 19.81
C SER A 58 2.47 11.87 20.96
N ALA A 59 2.06 10.89 21.76
CA ALA A 59 2.90 10.23 22.74
C ALA A 59 2.73 8.72 22.64
N PHE A 60 3.81 7.97 22.77
CA PHE A 60 3.77 6.51 22.70
C PHE A 60 4.66 5.88 23.75
N ALA A 61 4.27 4.69 24.18
CA ALA A 61 5.08 3.84 25.04
C ALA A 61 4.85 2.38 24.70
N GLN A 62 5.91 1.59 24.80
CA GLN A 62 5.87 0.15 24.64
C GLN A 62 6.92 -0.54 25.51
N ASN A 63 6.66 -1.78 25.84
CA ASN A 63 7.64 -2.65 26.49
C ASN A 63 7.71 -4.00 25.77
N GLU A 64 8.91 -4.45 25.45
CA GLU A 64 9.17 -5.78 24.87
C GLU A 64 9.92 -6.61 25.91
N TRP A 65 9.34 -7.73 26.35
CA TRP A 65 9.99 -8.78 27.14
C TRP A 65 10.50 -9.85 26.18
N LYS A 66 11.78 -10.17 26.26
CA LYS A 66 12.40 -11.04 25.25
C LYS A 66 13.43 -11.98 25.84
N ASN A 67 13.39 -13.23 25.35
CA ASN A 67 14.46 -14.22 25.47
C ASN A 67 14.61 -15.01 24.17
N ASP A 68 15.42 -16.07 24.16
CA ASP A 68 15.66 -16.85 22.93
C ASP A 68 14.40 -17.52 22.36
N ARG A 69 13.46 -17.89 23.20
CA ARG A 69 12.24 -18.61 22.80
C ARG A 69 11.01 -17.72 22.67
N TRP A 70 10.88 -16.71 23.49
CA TRP A 70 9.69 -15.86 23.59
C TRP A 70 10.02 -14.38 23.42
N SER A 71 9.12 -13.64 22.79
CA SER A 71 9.04 -12.20 22.87
C SER A 71 7.58 -11.80 23.02
N PHE A 72 7.31 -10.89 23.96
CA PHE A 72 6.02 -10.28 24.21
C PHE A 72 6.19 -8.78 24.13
N LEU A 73 5.46 -8.13 23.26
CA LEU A 73 5.44 -6.68 23.15
C LEU A 73 4.02 -6.19 23.40
N ILE A 74 3.90 -5.20 24.26
CA ILE A 74 2.67 -4.43 24.49
C ILE A 74 3.01 -2.96 24.41
N GLY A 75 2.20 -2.19 23.73
CA GLY A 75 2.37 -0.74 23.60
C GLY A 75 1.11 -0.04 23.16
N GLY A 76 1.17 1.27 23.17
CA GLY A 76 0.11 2.11 22.69
C GLY A 76 0.61 3.49 22.32
N ARG A 77 -0.15 4.16 21.49
CA ARG A 77 0.08 5.54 21.07
C ARG A 77 -1.19 6.34 21.31
N LEU A 78 -1.01 7.54 21.80
CA LEU A 78 -2.05 8.56 21.97
C LEU A 78 -1.77 9.67 20.96
N ASP A 79 -2.77 10.00 20.15
CA ASP A 79 -2.68 11.05 19.15
C ASP A 79 -3.78 12.08 19.39
N LYS A 80 -3.39 13.37 19.50
CA LYS A 80 -4.32 14.49 19.50
C LYS A 80 -4.16 15.28 18.21
N HIS A 81 -5.18 15.20 17.37
CA HIS A 81 -5.28 15.91 16.12
C HIS A 81 -6.16 17.16 16.31
N ASN A 82 -5.80 18.31 15.72
CA ASN A 82 -6.57 19.55 15.89
C ASN A 82 -7.98 19.49 15.26
N MET A 83 -8.17 18.66 14.21
CA MET A 83 -9.47 18.47 13.56
C MET A 83 -10.37 17.45 14.27
N MET A 84 -9.98 16.94 15.44
CA MET A 84 -10.77 15.98 16.23
C MET A 84 -10.91 16.46 17.67
N ASP A 85 -12.10 16.29 18.24
CA ASP A 85 -12.40 16.73 19.60
C ASP A 85 -11.78 15.83 20.68
N HIS A 86 -11.48 14.58 20.34
CA HIS A 86 -10.98 13.56 21.26
C HIS A 86 -9.55 13.13 20.92
N VAL A 87 -8.94 12.41 21.86
CA VAL A 87 -7.64 11.76 21.69
C VAL A 87 -7.87 10.34 21.16
N ILE A 88 -7.12 9.95 20.15
CA ILE A 88 -7.14 8.58 19.63
C ILE A 88 -6.12 7.74 20.40
N PHE A 89 -6.55 6.55 20.84
CA PHE A 89 -5.67 5.54 21.41
C PHE A 89 -5.50 4.38 20.44
N SER A 90 -4.27 4.13 20.05
CA SER A 90 -3.87 3.06 19.13
C SER A 90 -3.03 2.00 19.86
N PRO A 91 -3.66 0.94 20.41
CA PRO A 91 -2.96 -0.16 21.07
C PRO A 91 -2.29 -1.09 20.06
N ARG A 92 -1.20 -1.73 20.50
CA ARG A 92 -0.56 -2.83 19.78
C ARG A 92 -0.04 -3.91 20.74
N ALA A 93 -0.08 -5.15 20.29
CA ALA A 93 0.49 -6.29 20.99
C ALA A 93 1.09 -7.29 20.01
N ASN A 94 2.25 -7.83 20.33
CA ASN A 94 2.88 -8.89 19.55
C ASN A 94 3.37 -10.00 20.46
N VAL A 95 3.22 -11.23 19.99
CA VAL A 95 3.78 -12.41 20.62
C VAL A 95 4.60 -13.18 19.59
N ARG A 96 5.81 -13.55 19.94
CA ARG A 96 6.65 -14.42 19.15
C ARG A 96 7.06 -15.62 19.99
N PHE A 97 7.01 -16.80 19.39
CA PHE A 97 7.46 -18.05 19.98
C PHE A 97 8.35 -18.82 18.99
N ASN A 98 9.54 -19.16 19.41
CA ASN A 98 10.50 -19.99 18.68
C ASN A 98 10.54 -21.39 19.31
N PRO A 99 9.70 -22.36 18.88
CA PRO A 99 9.76 -23.74 19.41
C PRO A 99 11.09 -24.40 19.08
N THR A 100 11.66 -24.07 17.95
CA THR A 100 12.99 -24.53 17.52
C THR A 100 13.76 -23.34 16.91
N LYS A 101 15.02 -23.56 16.52
CA LYS A 101 15.82 -22.55 15.81
C LYS A 101 15.30 -22.28 14.38
N ASP A 102 14.56 -23.23 13.83
CA ASP A 102 14.08 -23.21 12.46
C ASP A 102 12.64 -22.73 12.33
N ILE A 103 11.90 -22.66 13.42
CA ILE A 103 10.47 -22.28 13.43
C ILE A 103 10.24 -21.05 14.27
N ASN A 104 9.58 -20.06 13.69
CA ASN A 104 9.15 -18.84 14.35
C ASN A 104 7.64 -18.68 14.17
N LEU A 105 6.91 -18.65 15.28
CA LEU A 105 5.48 -18.39 15.32
C LEU A 105 5.26 -16.96 15.80
N ARG A 106 4.41 -16.21 15.14
CA ARG A 106 4.08 -14.83 15.51
C ARG A 106 2.57 -14.63 15.51
N MET A 107 2.12 -13.79 16.42
CA MET A 107 0.76 -13.24 16.42
C MET A 107 0.85 -11.76 16.74
N SER A 108 0.13 -10.93 16.01
CA SER A 108 0.09 -9.49 16.21
C SER A 108 -1.33 -8.96 16.24
N TYR A 109 -1.53 -7.92 17.03
CA TYR A 109 -2.70 -7.07 17.03
C TYR A 109 -2.25 -5.61 16.95
N SER A 110 -2.90 -4.81 16.13
CA SER A 110 -2.69 -3.37 16.06
C SER A 110 -3.98 -2.64 15.71
N SER A 111 -4.09 -1.42 16.22
CA SER A 111 -5.11 -0.46 15.82
C SER A 111 -4.45 0.75 15.15
N GLY A 112 -5.15 1.37 14.22
CA GLY A 112 -4.72 2.58 13.52
C GLY A 112 -5.91 3.44 13.14
N PHE A 113 -5.65 4.66 12.70
CA PHE A 113 -6.68 5.58 12.24
C PHE A 113 -6.20 6.42 11.04
N ARG A 114 -7.15 7.00 10.32
CA ARG A 114 -6.94 8.03 9.31
C ARG A 114 -7.79 9.24 9.69
N ALA A 115 -7.15 10.41 9.82
CA ALA A 115 -7.83 11.62 10.29
C ALA A 115 -8.80 12.20 9.23
N PRO A 116 -9.83 12.94 9.65
CA PRO A 116 -10.79 13.59 8.74
C PRO A 116 -10.19 14.88 8.17
N GLN A 117 -9.22 14.75 7.26
CA GLN A 117 -8.52 15.85 6.60
C GLN A 117 -8.55 15.72 5.09
N ALA A 118 -8.21 16.79 4.36
CA ALA A 118 -7.97 16.72 2.93
C ALA A 118 -6.70 15.90 2.66
N PHE A 119 -6.72 15.11 1.61
CA PHE A 119 -5.62 14.32 1.12
C PHE A 119 -5.29 14.71 -0.31
N ASP A 120 -4.12 14.31 -0.80
CA ASP A 120 -3.67 14.60 -2.18
C ASP A 120 -4.71 14.26 -3.24
N GLU A 121 -5.47 13.18 -3.04
CA GLU A 121 -6.55 12.78 -3.95
C GLU A 121 -7.70 13.79 -4.02
N ASP A 122 -7.90 14.59 -2.96
CA ASP A 122 -8.94 15.64 -2.90
C ASP A 122 -8.51 16.92 -3.61
N LEU A 123 -7.21 17.10 -3.84
CA LEU A 123 -6.65 18.25 -4.55
C LEU A 123 -6.82 18.13 -6.05
N HIS A 124 -6.94 16.90 -6.57
CA HIS A 124 -7.07 16.67 -7.99
C HIS A 124 -8.52 16.84 -8.43
N ILE A 125 -8.72 17.71 -9.42
CA ILE A 125 -9.98 17.80 -10.13
C ILE A 125 -10.01 16.64 -11.12
N THR A 126 -10.79 15.61 -10.79
CA THR A 126 -10.95 14.45 -11.66
C THR A 126 -11.91 14.81 -12.78
N ALA A 127 -11.44 14.83 -14.03
CA ALA A 127 -12.33 14.93 -15.19
C ALA A 127 -12.95 13.54 -15.43
N VAL A 128 -14.21 13.40 -15.04
CA VAL A 128 -14.99 12.17 -15.20
C VAL A 128 -15.93 12.36 -16.39
N GLY A 129 -15.79 11.55 -17.43
CA GLY A 129 -16.66 11.61 -18.60
C GLY A 129 -16.65 12.94 -19.37
N GLY A 130 -15.60 13.76 -19.19
CA GLY A 130 -15.56 15.14 -19.68
C GLY A 130 -16.07 16.17 -18.68
N ASP A 131 -16.70 15.74 -17.61
CA ASP A 131 -17.11 16.59 -16.50
C ASP A 131 -15.97 16.76 -15.49
N VAL A 132 -15.92 17.91 -14.86
CA VAL A 132 -15.02 18.20 -13.76
C VAL A 132 -15.70 17.73 -12.46
N ALA A 133 -15.03 16.90 -11.68
CA ALA A 133 -15.50 16.51 -10.37
C ALA A 133 -14.73 17.27 -9.28
N ILE A 134 -15.45 18.03 -8.46
CA ILE A 134 -14.91 18.79 -7.34
C ILE A 134 -15.24 18.02 -6.07
N ILE A 135 -14.20 17.61 -5.31
CA ILE A 135 -14.35 16.89 -4.07
C ILE A 135 -14.43 17.89 -2.90
N GLN A 136 -15.47 17.77 -2.09
CA GLN A 136 -15.66 18.49 -0.83
C GLN A 136 -15.55 17.52 0.34
N ILE A 137 -15.15 18.03 1.49
CA ILE A 137 -15.08 17.25 2.73
C ILE A 137 -16.33 17.53 3.54
N SER A 138 -17.03 16.47 3.94
CA SER A 138 -18.20 16.58 4.81
C SER A 138 -17.83 17.24 6.15
N PRO A 139 -18.59 18.24 6.63
CA PRO A 139 -18.36 18.83 7.94
C PRO A 139 -18.46 17.84 9.11
N ASP A 140 -19.19 16.73 8.89
CA ASP A 140 -19.42 15.68 9.90
C ASP A 140 -18.45 14.50 9.72
N LEU A 141 -17.42 14.63 8.88
CA LEU A 141 -16.46 13.57 8.62
C LEU A 141 -15.72 13.16 9.90
N LYS A 142 -15.82 11.89 10.29
CA LYS A 142 -15.13 11.29 11.43
C LYS A 142 -13.92 10.52 10.94
N GLU A 143 -12.99 10.27 11.84
CA GLU A 143 -11.82 9.45 11.54
C GLU A 143 -12.21 8.03 11.09
N GLU A 144 -11.46 7.51 10.15
CA GLU A 144 -11.48 6.09 9.78
C GLU A 144 -10.63 5.30 10.78
N ASN A 145 -11.14 4.21 11.28
CA ASN A 145 -10.45 3.36 12.26
C ASN A 145 -10.21 1.94 11.73
N SER A 146 -9.05 1.40 12.02
CA SER A 146 -8.69 0.02 11.69
C SER A 146 -8.31 -0.80 12.92
N GLN A 147 -8.68 -2.07 12.91
CA GLN A 147 -8.20 -3.09 13.84
C GLN A 147 -7.72 -4.28 13.03
N SER A 148 -6.47 -4.66 13.23
CA SER A 148 -5.82 -5.73 12.49
C SER A 148 -5.28 -6.81 13.41
N VAL A 149 -5.51 -8.06 13.03
CA VAL A 149 -4.91 -9.24 13.65
C VAL A 149 -4.20 -10.03 12.57
N SER A 150 -2.98 -10.49 12.83
CA SER A 150 -2.29 -11.46 11.98
C SER A 150 -1.64 -12.55 12.80
N ALA A 151 -1.49 -13.73 12.17
CA ALA A 151 -0.76 -14.85 12.72
C ALA A 151 0.10 -15.49 11.62
N SER A 152 1.36 -15.76 11.93
CA SER A 152 2.29 -16.33 10.95
C SER A 152 3.13 -17.47 11.51
N VAL A 153 3.48 -18.36 10.59
CA VAL A 153 4.49 -19.40 10.78
C VAL A 153 5.61 -19.14 9.79
N ASP A 154 6.82 -19.02 10.30
CA ASP A 154 8.01 -18.76 9.53
C ASP A 154 9.01 -19.90 9.76
N PHE A 155 9.38 -20.59 8.69
CA PHE A 155 10.25 -21.74 8.70
C PHE A 155 11.56 -21.41 7.99
N TYR A 156 12.68 -21.62 8.68
CA TYR A 156 14.03 -21.46 8.16
C TYR A 156 14.76 -22.78 8.27
N HIS A 157 15.37 -23.23 7.22
CA HIS A 157 16.21 -24.42 7.29
C HIS A 157 17.37 -24.38 6.30
N ARG A 158 18.44 -25.06 6.66
CA ARG A 158 19.61 -25.22 5.79
C ARG A 158 19.81 -26.69 5.44
N PHE A 159 19.56 -27.03 4.19
CA PHE A 159 19.81 -28.34 3.61
C PHE A 159 21.16 -28.36 2.90
N GLY A 160 22.23 -28.65 3.65
CA GLY A 160 23.59 -28.58 3.10
C GLY A 160 23.93 -27.17 2.60
N PRO A 161 24.17 -26.98 1.29
CA PRO A 161 24.47 -25.65 0.71
C PRO A 161 23.23 -24.82 0.40
N VAL A 162 22.03 -25.38 0.50
CA VAL A 162 20.76 -24.70 0.18
C VAL A 162 20.16 -24.12 1.46
N GLN A 163 19.87 -22.83 1.47
CA GLN A 163 19.10 -22.17 2.53
C GLN A 163 17.68 -21.94 2.02
N VAL A 164 16.70 -22.30 2.83
CA VAL A 164 15.28 -22.06 2.53
C VAL A 164 14.63 -21.28 3.65
N ASN A 165 13.68 -20.42 3.28
CA ASN A 165 12.75 -19.79 4.18
C ASN A 165 11.36 -19.90 3.58
N PHE A 166 10.36 -20.19 4.38
CA PHE A 166 8.98 -20.27 3.98
C PHE A 166 8.09 -19.64 5.06
N LEU A 167 7.30 -18.64 4.65
CA LEU A 167 6.37 -17.91 5.50
C LEU A 167 4.93 -18.17 5.06
N VAL A 168 4.07 -18.46 6.01
CA VAL A 168 2.60 -18.41 5.85
C VAL A 168 2.05 -17.45 6.89
N GLU A 169 1.28 -16.47 6.46
CA GLU A 169 0.63 -15.51 7.34
C GLU A 169 -0.86 -15.42 7.00
N GLY A 170 -1.73 -15.58 7.99
CA GLY A 170 -3.13 -15.22 7.91
C GLY A 170 -3.36 -13.85 8.51
N PHE A 171 -4.18 -13.01 7.89
CA PHE A 171 -4.52 -11.67 8.37
C PHE A 171 -6.00 -11.36 8.27
N TYR A 172 -6.46 -10.51 9.19
CA TYR A 172 -7.80 -9.96 9.21
C TYR A 172 -7.76 -8.51 9.67
N THR A 173 -8.39 -7.62 8.90
CA THR A 173 -8.53 -6.19 9.21
C THR A 173 -9.99 -5.78 9.15
N ASP A 174 -10.50 -5.20 10.24
CA ASP A 174 -11.81 -4.55 10.31
C ASP A 174 -11.63 -3.05 10.21
N LEU A 175 -12.25 -2.44 9.19
CA LEU A 175 -12.27 -1.01 8.95
C LEU A 175 -13.65 -0.46 9.34
N ARG A 176 -13.65 0.68 10.05
CA ARG A 176 -14.86 1.40 10.45
C ARG A 176 -14.80 2.82 9.95
N ASN A 177 -15.95 3.40 9.65
CA ASN A 177 -16.07 4.77 9.13
C ASN A 177 -15.21 4.99 7.88
N VAL A 178 -15.13 4.00 6.98
CA VAL A 178 -14.32 4.06 5.74
C VAL A 178 -14.73 5.28 4.94
N PHE A 179 -13.77 6.03 4.44
CA PHE A 179 -14.05 7.17 3.58
C PHE A 179 -14.57 6.71 2.23
N ILE A 180 -15.73 7.25 1.86
CA ILE A 180 -16.34 7.06 0.55
C ILE A 180 -16.57 8.43 -0.10
N LEU A 181 -16.68 8.44 -1.43
CA LEU A 181 -17.10 9.60 -2.20
C LEU A 181 -18.53 9.37 -2.67
N GLU A 182 -19.38 10.36 -2.45
CA GLU A 182 -20.77 10.36 -2.88
C GLU A 182 -21.07 11.61 -3.68
N GLU A 183 -21.82 11.45 -4.77
CA GLU A 183 -22.32 12.56 -5.55
C GLU A 183 -23.37 13.33 -4.74
N ILE A 184 -23.20 14.66 -4.65
CA ILE A 184 -24.13 15.54 -3.94
C ILE A 184 -24.83 16.55 -4.86
N GLY A 185 -24.52 16.53 -6.17
CA GLY A 185 -25.12 17.38 -7.18
C GLY A 185 -24.12 18.06 -8.09
N ARG A 186 -24.48 19.24 -8.61
CA ARG A 186 -23.64 20.05 -9.48
C ARG A 186 -23.59 21.48 -8.98
N ASP A 187 -22.47 22.16 -9.25
CA ASP A 187 -22.31 23.58 -8.96
C ASP A 187 -22.95 24.48 -10.07
N GLU A 188 -22.81 25.81 -9.93
CA GLU A 188 -23.34 26.79 -10.88
C GLU A 188 -22.69 26.69 -12.26
N ASP A 189 -21.46 26.18 -12.35
CA ASP A 189 -20.71 25.96 -13.58
C ASP A 189 -20.96 24.57 -14.18
N ASN A 190 -21.92 23.81 -13.61
CA ASN A 190 -22.27 22.44 -14.00
C ASN A 190 -21.17 21.40 -13.73
N ASN A 191 -20.19 21.71 -12.85
CA ASN A 191 -19.22 20.74 -12.39
C ASN A 191 -19.88 19.74 -11.42
N LEU A 192 -19.45 18.48 -11.46
CA LEU A 192 -19.92 17.44 -10.54
C LEU A 192 -19.38 17.71 -9.12
N LEU A 193 -20.26 17.77 -8.14
CA LEU A 193 -19.87 17.89 -6.74
C LEU A 193 -19.89 16.52 -6.07
N MET A 194 -18.74 16.13 -5.53
CA MET A 194 -18.57 14.90 -4.75
C MET A 194 -18.29 15.27 -3.30
N GLU A 195 -18.89 14.56 -2.36
CA GLU A 195 -18.60 14.72 -0.94
C GLU A 195 -17.88 13.49 -0.39
N ARG A 196 -16.76 13.73 0.30
CA ARG A 196 -16.06 12.72 1.08
C ARG A 196 -16.76 12.59 2.45
N ARG A 197 -17.28 11.42 2.74
CA ARG A 197 -17.98 11.11 3.98
C ARG A 197 -17.69 9.70 4.48
N ASN A 198 -18.20 9.36 5.67
CA ASN A 198 -18.01 8.03 6.24
C ASN A 198 -19.04 7.04 5.71
N GLY A 199 -18.58 5.94 5.15
CA GLY A 199 -19.36 4.74 4.90
C GLY A 199 -19.41 3.81 6.12
N LYS A 200 -20.12 2.67 5.99
CA LYS A 200 -20.35 1.70 7.07
C LYS A 200 -19.12 0.89 7.49
N GLY A 201 -18.09 0.90 6.68
CA GLY A 201 -16.86 0.18 6.92
C GLY A 201 -16.66 -1.00 5.98
N ALA A 202 -15.49 -1.65 6.13
CA ALA A 202 -15.05 -2.75 5.28
C ALA A 202 -14.30 -3.82 6.09
N ARG A 203 -14.07 -4.97 5.47
CA ARG A 203 -13.25 -6.06 5.99
C ARG A 203 -12.31 -6.54 4.92
N VAL A 204 -11.06 -6.73 5.32
CA VAL A 204 -10.03 -7.32 4.47
C VAL A 204 -9.46 -8.51 5.21
N MET A 205 -9.43 -9.67 4.57
CA MET A 205 -8.86 -10.88 5.15
C MET A 205 -8.17 -11.70 4.07
N GLY A 206 -7.14 -12.42 4.45
CA GLY A 206 -6.41 -13.23 3.48
C GLY A 206 -5.29 -14.04 4.07
N ILE A 207 -4.54 -14.65 3.14
CA ILE A 207 -3.34 -15.44 3.44
C ILE A 207 -2.22 -14.93 2.53
N ASN A 208 -1.07 -14.64 3.15
CA ASN A 208 0.19 -14.40 2.48
C ASN A 208 1.04 -15.66 2.52
N LEU A 209 1.61 -16.01 1.39
CA LEU A 209 2.59 -17.09 1.23
C LEU A 209 3.87 -16.49 0.68
N GLU A 210 4.99 -16.76 1.29
CA GLU A 210 6.30 -16.33 0.79
C GLU A 210 7.30 -17.46 0.91
N GLY A 211 8.12 -17.64 -0.13
CA GLY A 211 9.19 -18.62 -0.17
C GLY A 211 10.48 -17.97 -0.67
N LYS A 212 11.60 -18.27 -0.01
CA LYS A 212 12.94 -17.86 -0.42
C LYS A 212 13.88 -19.05 -0.41
N MET A 213 14.64 -19.17 -1.47
CA MET A 213 15.69 -20.17 -1.59
C MET A 213 16.99 -19.50 -2.04
N VAL A 214 18.08 -19.82 -1.36
CA VAL A 214 19.41 -19.37 -1.71
C VAL A 214 20.34 -20.58 -1.85
N TYR A 215 20.97 -20.65 -3.01
CA TYR A 215 22.03 -21.60 -3.33
C TYR A 215 23.20 -20.84 -3.96
N SER A 216 24.41 -21.31 -3.82
CA SER A 216 25.67 -20.68 -4.21
C SER A 216 25.58 -19.69 -5.41
N TRP A 217 24.97 -20.06 -6.51
CA TRP A 217 24.82 -19.28 -7.75
C TRP A 217 23.39 -18.84 -8.07
N MET A 218 22.42 -19.11 -7.17
CA MET A 218 21.02 -18.87 -7.41
C MET A 218 20.33 -18.34 -6.14
N GLN A 219 19.51 -17.32 -6.31
CA GLN A 219 18.57 -16.85 -5.31
C GLN A 219 17.20 -16.72 -5.95
N ILE A 220 16.18 -17.30 -5.32
CA ILE A 220 14.77 -17.18 -5.74
C ILE A 220 13.95 -16.77 -4.55
N GLN A 221 13.05 -15.83 -4.76
CA GLN A 221 12.02 -15.41 -3.80
C GLN A 221 10.71 -15.30 -4.56
N ALA A 222 9.63 -15.84 -4.01
CA ALA A 222 8.29 -15.73 -4.56
C ALA A 222 7.29 -15.50 -3.43
N GLY A 223 6.27 -14.69 -3.71
CA GLY A 223 5.19 -14.43 -2.79
C GLY A 223 3.85 -14.40 -3.51
N ALA A 224 2.80 -14.82 -2.81
CA ALA A 224 1.43 -14.77 -3.28
C ALA A 224 0.49 -14.39 -2.15
N THR A 225 -0.50 -13.56 -2.46
CA THR A 225 -1.59 -13.17 -1.56
C THR A 225 -2.91 -13.62 -2.13
N LEU A 226 -3.68 -14.29 -1.29
CA LEU A 226 -5.07 -14.65 -1.53
C LEU A 226 -5.92 -13.86 -0.53
N GLN A 227 -6.76 -12.95 -0.99
CA GLN A 227 -7.53 -12.07 -0.11
C GLN A 227 -8.97 -11.89 -0.53
N ARG A 228 -9.77 -11.40 0.41
CA ARG A 228 -11.11 -10.89 0.18
C ARG A 228 -11.26 -9.53 0.82
N SER A 229 -11.60 -8.52 0.00
CA SER A 229 -11.88 -7.15 0.42
C SER A 229 -13.36 -6.86 0.18
N ARG A 230 -14.13 -6.59 1.26
CA ARG A 230 -15.59 -6.42 1.19
C ARG A 230 -16.05 -5.28 2.06
N TYR A 231 -16.93 -4.45 1.55
CA TYR A 231 -17.77 -3.55 2.36
C TYR A 231 -18.69 -4.35 3.27
N LYS A 232 -18.99 -3.82 4.46
CA LYS A 232 -19.95 -4.44 5.41
C LYS A 232 -21.38 -4.39 4.88
N GLU A 233 -21.72 -3.27 4.25
CA GLU A 233 -22.96 -3.09 3.52
C GLU A 233 -22.65 -2.92 2.03
N ALA A 234 -23.63 -3.11 1.17
CA ALA A 234 -23.44 -2.90 -0.25
C ALA A 234 -23.40 -1.39 -0.53
N GLU A 235 -22.42 -0.95 -1.32
CA GLU A 235 -22.23 0.44 -1.71
C GLU A 235 -22.82 0.66 -3.11
N GLN A 236 -23.65 1.70 -3.25
CA GLN A 236 -24.16 2.21 -4.50
C GLN A 236 -23.24 3.36 -4.95
N TRP A 237 -22.52 3.17 -6.02
CA TRP A 237 -21.53 4.12 -6.49
C TRP A 237 -21.98 4.95 -7.71
N SER A 238 -23.11 4.60 -8.32
CA SER A 238 -23.68 5.27 -9.49
C SER A 238 -25.20 5.32 -9.38
N GLU A 239 -25.81 6.35 -9.91
CA GLU A 239 -27.26 6.50 -10.01
C GLU A 239 -27.88 5.67 -11.17
N ASN A 240 -27.05 5.03 -12.03
CA ASN A 240 -27.52 4.17 -13.09
C ASN A 240 -28.33 2.98 -12.51
N PRO A 241 -29.62 2.84 -12.84
CA PRO A 241 -30.47 1.76 -12.29
C PRO A 241 -30.04 0.35 -12.72
N ASN A 242 -29.17 0.25 -13.74
CA ASN A 242 -28.62 -1.03 -14.18
C ASN A 242 -27.45 -1.50 -13.30
N ILE A 243 -26.94 -0.65 -12.40
CA ILE A 243 -25.86 -0.98 -11.47
C ILE A 243 -26.44 -1.45 -10.14
N THR A 244 -26.07 -2.66 -9.74
CA THR A 244 -26.47 -3.24 -8.47
C THR A 244 -25.46 -2.87 -7.37
N PRO A 245 -25.92 -2.47 -6.17
CA PRO A 245 -25.02 -2.18 -5.05
C PRO A 245 -24.05 -3.33 -4.77
N GLN A 246 -22.77 -3.03 -4.60
CA GLN A 246 -21.70 -4.01 -4.46
C GLN A 246 -21.10 -4.05 -3.06
N LYS A 247 -20.83 -5.27 -2.58
CA LYS A 247 -20.00 -5.48 -1.38
C LYS A 247 -18.51 -5.66 -1.71
N LYS A 248 -18.16 -6.02 -2.94
CA LYS A 248 -16.77 -6.17 -3.35
C LYS A 248 -16.13 -4.78 -3.45
N MET A 249 -14.98 -4.60 -2.81
CA MET A 249 -14.22 -3.35 -2.95
C MET A 249 -13.65 -3.26 -4.36
N PHE A 250 -13.79 -2.10 -4.96
CA PHE A 250 -13.22 -1.81 -6.27
C PHE A 250 -11.69 -1.71 -6.19
N ARG A 251 -11.01 -1.94 -7.33
CA ARG A 251 -9.56 -1.84 -7.48
C ARG A 251 -8.76 -2.69 -6.50
N SER A 252 -9.36 -3.80 -6.06
CA SER A 252 -8.76 -4.72 -5.10
C SER A 252 -8.79 -6.14 -5.67
N PRO A 253 -7.67 -6.66 -6.21
CA PRO A 253 -7.58 -8.01 -6.71
C PRO A 253 -7.66 -9.02 -5.56
N ASP A 254 -8.40 -10.13 -5.77
CA ASP A 254 -8.50 -11.21 -4.78
C ASP A 254 -7.22 -12.08 -4.75
N VAL A 255 -6.43 -12.04 -5.83
CA VAL A 255 -5.16 -12.81 -5.98
C VAL A 255 -4.10 -11.92 -6.62
N TYR A 256 -2.93 -11.86 -6.02
CA TYR A 256 -1.75 -11.23 -6.62
C TYR A 256 -0.47 -11.85 -6.07
N GLY A 257 0.63 -11.61 -6.75
CA GLY A 257 1.89 -12.19 -6.33
C GLY A 257 3.08 -11.68 -7.12
N TYR A 258 4.23 -12.10 -6.71
CA TYR A 258 5.49 -11.75 -7.36
C TYR A 258 6.50 -12.89 -7.27
N PHE A 259 7.49 -12.84 -8.13
CA PHE A 259 8.72 -13.57 -7.92
C PHE A 259 9.92 -12.75 -8.38
N THR A 260 11.06 -13.03 -7.77
CA THR A 260 12.37 -12.50 -8.14
C THR A 260 13.36 -13.63 -8.12
N SER A 261 14.12 -13.79 -9.19
CA SER A 261 15.20 -14.76 -9.27
C SER A 261 16.46 -14.10 -9.80
N THR A 262 17.58 -14.45 -9.19
CA THR A 262 18.91 -14.00 -9.63
C THR A 262 19.82 -15.20 -9.77
N PHE A 263 20.49 -15.29 -10.91
CA PHE A 263 21.40 -16.37 -11.27
C PHE A 263 22.78 -15.77 -11.54
N THR A 264 23.79 -16.32 -10.88
CA THR A 264 25.19 -15.93 -11.05
C THR A 264 26.05 -17.17 -11.30
N PRO A 265 25.79 -17.92 -12.39
CA PRO A 265 26.39 -19.26 -12.61
C PRO A 265 27.90 -19.21 -12.81
N VAL A 266 28.40 -18.08 -13.29
CA VAL A 266 29.84 -17.81 -13.50
C VAL A 266 30.20 -16.42 -12.98
N LYS A 267 31.48 -16.23 -12.67
CA LYS A 267 31.96 -14.92 -12.24
C LYS A 267 31.63 -13.85 -13.30
N ARG A 268 31.23 -12.66 -12.83
CA ARG A 268 30.95 -11.49 -13.65
C ARG A 268 29.67 -11.53 -14.48
N PHE A 269 28.97 -12.62 -14.54
CA PHE A 269 27.68 -12.71 -15.23
C PHE A 269 26.54 -12.86 -14.21
N SER A 270 25.49 -12.07 -14.41
CA SER A 270 24.23 -12.24 -13.68
C SER A 270 23.03 -12.16 -14.61
N ALA A 271 22.05 -12.97 -14.35
CA ALA A 271 20.73 -12.93 -14.97
C ALA A 271 19.68 -12.75 -13.89
N SER A 272 18.81 -11.78 -14.04
CA SER A 272 17.67 -11.57 -13.13
C SER A 272 16.37 -11.68 -13.88
N LEU A 273 15.47 -12.49 -13.36
CA LEU A 273 14.11 -12.65 -13.87
C LEU A 273 13.14 -12.27 -12.75
N THR A 274 12.26 -11.29 -13.02
CA THR A 274 11.26 -10.82 -12.06
C THR A 274 9.89 -10.86 -12.69
N GLY A 275 8.89 -11.22 -11.92
CA GLY A 275 7.52 -11.25 -12.37
C GLY A 275 6.56 -10.70 -11.32
N THR A 276 5.54 -10.00 -11.78
CA THR A 276 4.42 -9.52 -10.96
C THR A 276 3.12 -9.97 -11.59
N TYR A 277 2.30 -10.68 -10.83
CA TYR A 277 0.97 -11.09 -11.22
C TYR A 277 -0.07 -10.26 -10.46
N THR A 278 -1.01 -9.69 -11.18
CA THR A 278 -2.19 -9.00 -10.64
C THR A 278 -3.42 -9.66 -11.22
N GLY A 279 -4.21 -10.32 -10.37
CA GLY A 279 -5.45 -10.96 -10.76
C GLY A 279 -6.54 -9.95 -11.13
N SER A 280 -7.59 -10.43 -11.75
CA SER A 280 -8.72 -9.59 -12.12
C SER A 280 -9.37 -8.93 -10.90
N MET A 281 -9.81 -7.71 -11.09
CA MET A 281 -10.52 -6.92 -10.08
C MET A 281 -11.73 -6.23 -10.67
N LEU A 282 -12.65 -5.78 -9.83
CA LEU A 282 -13.78 -4.97 -10.24
C LEU A 282 -13.36 -3.51 -10.27
N VAL A 283 -13.71 -2.79 -11.32
CA VAL A 283 -13.44 -1.35 -11.47
C VAL A 283 -14.69 -0.64 -11.93
N GLN A 284 -14.79 0.62 -11.57
CA GLN A 284 -15.82 1.55 -12.03
C GLN A 284 -15.36 2.13 -13.36
N HIS A 285 -16.26 2.24 -14.32
CA HIS A 285 -16.07 2.92 -15.59
C HIS A 285 -17.23 3.89 -15.77
N LEU A 286 -16.92 5.17 -15.69
CA LEU A 286 -17.91 6.22 -15.66
C LEU A 286 -18.33 6.64 -17.08
N ALA A 287 -19.59 7.05 -17.19
CA ALA A 287 -20.15 7.53 -18.45
C ALA A 287 -19.37 8.74 -18.99
N GLY A 288 -19.43 8.93 -20.31
CA GLY A 288 -18.75 9.99 -21.03
C GLY A 288 -18.15 9.47 -22.34
N TYR A 289 -17.10 8.70 -22.27
CA TYR A 289 -16.56 7.93 -23.40
C TYR A 289 -17.47 6.74 -23.73
N ILE A 290 -17.98 6.08 -22.70
CA ILE A 290 -19.04 5.07 -22.79
C ILE A 290 -20.41 5.74 -22.53
N PRO A 291 -21.53 5.17 -23.03
CA PRO A 291 -22.83 5.81 -22.95
C PRO A 291 -23.45 5.86 -21.54
N GLU A 292 -23.07 4.97 -20.66
CA GLU A 292 -23.57 4.87 -19.28
C GLU A 292 -22.52 4.28 -18.36
N ASP A 293 -22.63 4.57 -17.06
CA ASP A 293 -21.74 3.98 -16.04
C ASP A 293 -21.82 2.45 -16.05
N ARG A 294 -20.68 1.81 -15.83
CA ARG A 294 -20.55 0.36 -15.91
C ARG A 294 -19.58 -0.19 -14.88
N GLU A 295 -19.88 -1.37 -14.36
CA GLU A 295 -18.90 -2.18 -13.63
C GLU A 295 -18.14 -3.06 -14.60
N GLU A 296 -16.81 -2.91 -14.61
CA GLU A 296 -15.95 -3.72 -15.46
C GLU A 296 -15.12 -4.68 -14.61
N LYS A 297 -15.00 -5.91 -15.08
CA LYS A 297 -14.05 -6.87 -14.53
C LYS A 297 -12.79 -6.83 -15.38
N THR A 298 -11.68 -6.40 -14.77
CA THR A 298 -10.40 -6.30 -15.48
C THR A 298 -9.90 -7.68 -15.89
N ARG A 299 -9.03 -7.73 -16.88
CA ARG A 299 -8.20 -8.91 -17.15
C ARG A 299 -7.10 -9.04 -16.10
N ASP A 300 -6.48 -10.20 -16.07
CA ASP A 300 -5.29 -10.46 -15.28
C ASP A 300 -4.06 -9.85 -15.99
N PHE A 301 -3.09 -9.40 -15.20
CA PHE A 301 -1.81 -8.91 -15.71
C PHE A 301 -0.66 -9.77 -15.20
N PHE A 302 0.28 -10.07 -16.07
CA PHE A 302 1.52 -10.72 -15.70
C PHE A 302 2.70 -9.98 -16.34
N ASP A 303 3.34 -9.12 -15.57
CA ASP A 303 4.52 -8.38 -15.96
C ASP A 303 5.78 -9.23 -15.69
N LEU A 304 6.43 -9.70 -16.75
CA LEU A 304 7.66 -10.50 -16.68
C LEU A 304 8.83 -9.71 -17.27
N ASN A 305 9.90 -9.61 -16.50
CA ASN A 305 11.08 -8.81 -16.83
C ASN A 305 12.35 -9.66 -16.76
N LEU A 306 13.22 -9.53 -17.75
CA LEU A 306 14.53 -10.18 -17.81
C LEU A 306 15.62 -9.12 -17.92
N LYS A 307 16.64 -9.23 -17.05
CA LYS A 307 17.87 -8.42 -17.12
C LYS A 307 19.09 -9.34 -17.12
N LEU A 308 19.98 -9.12 -18.05
CA LEU A 308 21.28 -9.75 -18.12
C LEU A 308 22.36 -8.69 -17.85
N SER A 309 23.40 -9.04 -17.11
CA SER A 309 24.52 -8.13 -16.81
C SER A 309 25.83 -8.88 -16.87
N TYR A 310 26.85 -8.20 -17.36
CA TYR A 310 28.23 -8.71 -17.39
C TYR A 310 29.23 -7.62 -16.98
N ASP A 311 30.15 -7.99 -16.08
CA ASP A 311 31.15 -7.11 -15.51
C ASP A 311 32.49 -7.26 -16.24
N PHE A 312 32.94 -6.21 -16.92
CA PHE A 312 34.25 -6.13 -17.60
C PHE A 312 35.23 -5.37 -16.70
N PRO A 313 36.25 -5.99 -16.16
CA PRO A 313 37.32 -5.25 -15.49
C PRO A 313 38.14 -4.45 -16.53
N ILE A 314 38.08 -3.12 -16.45
CA ILE A 314 38.77 -2.23 -17.40
C ILE A 314 40.12 -1.76 -16.86
N PHE A 315 40.25 -1.60 -15.52
CA PHE A 315 41.47 -1.27 -14.81
C PHE A 315 41.55 -2.05 -13.49
N LYS A 316 42.69 -1.96 -12.79
CA LYS A 316 42.86 -2.64 -11.48
C LYS A 316 41.80 -2.28 -10.45
N SER A 317 41.27 -1.06 -10.53
CA SER A 317 40.28 -0.50 -9.60
C SER A 317 38.94 -0.14 -10.26
N ALA A 318 38.76 -0.40 -11.57
CA ALA A 318 37.54 0.00 -12.26
C ALA A 318 36.90 -1.17 -13.03
N THR A 319 35.60 -1.25 -12.94
CA THR A 319 34.75 -2.26 -13.60
C THR A 319 33.69 -1.57 -14.43
N LEU A 320 33.56 -1.95 -15.70
CA LEU A 320 32.44 -1.60 -16.56
C LEU A 320 31.42 -2.72 -16.54
N GLN A 321 30.25 -2.48 -15.99
CA GLN A 321 29.11 -3.36 -16.12
C GLN A 321 28.29 -2.95 -17.33
N VAL A 322 28.07 -3.89 -18.22
CA VAL A 322 27.10 -3.76 -19.33
C VAL A 322 25.87 -4.57 -18.97
N ASN A 323 24.70 -3.98 -19.13
CA ASN A 323 23.44 -4.67 -18.89
C ASN A 323 22.46 -4.45 -20.04
N ALA A 324 21.64 -5.45 -20.30
CA ALA A 324 20.58 -5.40 -21.30
C ALA A 324 19.38 -6.19 -20.77
N GLY A 325 18.20 -5.83 -21.22
CA GLY A 325 17.02 -6.53 -20.77
C GLY A 325 15.75 -6.23 -21.57
N ILE A 326 14.72 -6.98 -21.20
CA ILE A 326 13.37 -6.86 -21.74
C ILE A 326 12.44 -6.64 -20.55
N GLN A 327 11.67 -5.58 -20.58
CA GLN A 327 10.57 -5.35 -19.65
C GLN A 327 9.27 -5.77 -20.29
N ASN A 328 8.35 -6.29 -19.47
CA ASN A 328 7.05 -6.75 -19.87
C ASN A 328 7.10 -7.69 -21.10
N ILE A 329 7.80 -8.83 -20.95
CA ILE A 329 8.04 -9.81 -22.04
C ILE A 329 6.74 -10.27 -22.70
N PHE A 330 5.65 -10.39 -21.94
CA PHE A 330 4.36 -10.83 -22.44
C PHE A 330 3.50 -9.72 -22.99
N ASP A 331 3.98 -8.48 -23.00
CA ASP A 331 3.21 -7.32 -23.46
C ASP A 331 1.85 -7.19 -22.71
N SER A 332 1.87 -7.46 -21.41
CA SER A 332 0.70 -7.50 -20.54
C SER A 332 0.49 -6.13 -19.91
N TYR A 333 -0.27 -5.25 -20.55
CA TYR A 333 -0.56 -3.89 -20.10
C TYR A 333 -2.00 -3.53 -20.43
N GLN A 334 -2.54 -2.51 -19.76
CA GLN A 334 -3.86 -1.97 -20.11
C GLN A 334 -3.77 -1.26 -21.46
N ASP A 335 -4.64 -1.63 -22.41
CA ASP A 335 -4.70 -1.08 -23.76
C ASP A 335 -6.08 -0.52 -24.15
N ASP A 336 -7.04 -0.61 -23.22
CA ASP A 336 -8.43 -0.18 -23.37
C ASP A 336 -8.71 1.18 -22.71
N PHE A 337 -7.72 2.05 -22.64
CA PHE A 337 -7.89 3.40 -22.11
C PHE A 337 -8.92 4.20 -22.91
N ASP A 338 -9.74 4.95 -22.22
CA ASP A 338 -10.59 5.96 -22.81
C ASP A 338 -9.77 7.05 -23.51
N LYS A 339 -10.33 7.64 -24.54
CA LYS A 339 -9.67 8.63 -25.39
C LYS A 339 -10.55 9.86 -25.62
N GLY A 340 -9.89 11.01 -25.85
CA GLY A 340 -10.57 12.26 -26.18
C GLY A 340 -11.04 13.06 -24.95
N ALA A 341 -11.90 14.04 -25.21
CA ALA A 341 -12.33 15.00 -24.20
C ALA A 341 -13.29 14.41 -23.15
N HIS A 342 -14.04 13.39 -23.54
CA HIS A 342 -15.04 12.75 -22.66
C HIS A 342 -14.56 11.45 -22.01
N ARG A 343 -13.23 11.23 -21.98
CA ARG A 343 -12.65 10.04 -21.33
C ARG A 343 -12.90 10.05 -19.83
N ASP A 344 -13.11 8.87 -19.25
CA ASP A 344 -12.95 8.68 -17.81
C ASP A 344 -11.46 8.60 -17.48
N ALA A 345 -10.91 9.70 -16.94
CA ALA A 345 -9.50 9.77 -16.53
C ALA A 345 -9.20 8.82 -15.35
N GLY A 346 -10.21 8.40 -14.61
CA GLY A 346 -10.12 7.41 -13.54
C GLY A 346 -10.07 5.97 -14.03
N TYR A 347 -10.42 5.67 -15.29
CA TYR A 347 -10.40 4.31 -15.83
C TYR A 347 -8.97 3.84 -16.17
N ILE A 348 -8.12 3.85 -15.15
CA ILE A 348 -6.74 3.35 -15.19
C ILE A 348 -6.61 2.29 -14.11
N TYR A 349 -6.38 1.04 -14.49
CA TYR A 349 -6.42 -0.10 -13.58
C TYR A 349 -5.28 -1.12 -13.76
N GLY A 350 -4.47 -1.00 -14.80
CA GLY A 350 -3.40 -1.91 -15.14
C GLY A 350 -2.07 -1.22 -15.45
N PRO A 351 -1.01 -2.00 -15.70
CA PRO A 351 0.26 -1.48 -16.16
C PRO A 351 0.07 -0.67 -17.46
N GLY A 352 0.67 0.51 -17.55
CA GLY A 352 0.55 1.39 -18.72
C GLY A 352 1.72 1.28 -19.70
N ILE A 353 2.75 0.47 -19.41
CA ILE A 353 3.97 0.37 -20.22
C ILE A 353 3.98 -0.95 -20.99
N PRO A 354 3.95 -0.91 -22.34
CA PRO A 354 4.08 -2.10 -23.17
C PRO A 354 5.49 -2.68 -23.09
N ARG A 355 5.73 -3.81 -23.78
CA ARG A 355 7.05 -4.40 -23.88
C ARG A 355 8.09 -3.37 -24.31
N SER A 356 9.17 -3.31 -23.55
CA SER A 356 10.29 -2.42 -23.83
C SER A 356 11.64 -3.13 -23.72
N TYR A 357 12.64 -2.60 -24.41
CA TYR A 357 14.00 -3.09 -24.40
C TYR A 357 14.93 -2.01 -23.88
N PHE A 358 15.92 -2.39 -23.11
CA PHE A 358 16.91 -1.43 -22.61
C PHE A 358 18.32 -1.99 -22.67
N VAL A 359 19.27 -1.09 -22.84
CA VAL A 359 20.70 -1.33 -22.71
C VAL A 359 21.27 -0.23 -21.82
N GLY A 360 22.17 -0.57 -20.93
CA GLY A 360 22.79 0.37 -20.02
C GLY A 360 24.21 -0.03 -19.67
N CYS A 361 24.99 0.94 -19.18
CA CYS A 361 26.30 0.71 -18.64
C CYS A 361 26.49 1.44 -17.30
N LYS A 362 27.31 0.85 -16.44
CA LYS A 362 27.71 1.41 -15.14
C LYS A 362 29.20 1.24 -14.95
N ILE A 363 29.90 2.31 -14.61
CA ILE A 363 31.30 2.26 -14.22
C ILE A 363 31.37 2.36 -12.70
N SER A 364 32.09 1.45 -12.08
CA SER A 364 32.40 1.43 -10.65
C SER A 364 33.92 1.40 -10.45
N TYR A 365 34.41 2.17 -9.52
CA TYR A 365 35.84 2.27 -9.15
C TYR A 365 36.03 2.29 -7.64
#